data_1a1a8ddfa986d3f82520490dd8deda40
#
_entry.id   1a1a8ddfa986d3f82520490dd8deda40
#
_cell.length_a   1.000
_cell.length_b   1.000
_cell.length_c   1.000
_cell.angle_alpha   90.00
_cell.angle_beta   90.00
_cell.angle_gamma   90.00
#
_symmetry.space_group_name_H-M   'P 1'
#
loop_
_entity.id
_entity.type
_entity.pdbx_description
1 polymer ?
#
loop_
_entity_poly.entity_id
_entity_poly.type
_entity_poly.pdbx_seq_one_letter_code
_entity_poly.pdbx_strand_id
1 'polypeptide(L)'
;MGTIKELIRYMLDAHNAYNGTGMMMALYFVALMIIVFYCKDKHVKKAIILPSVLLIIVMYVGVPLYDTLVSYLKFYDGRMFWMLITPIIISIGFTYFVMGIDDDKLKILALILIIPISLYCGEFQISNAMFKKAENAYRLPQSSVDITEYVTSEMDSPKLIVPYTIAHPFRQISTDVHLLYGEDATSGRIWGASGEFRMLCEEMEHVTPDLNVIMPVARENNVNYILFDTVYTQFCEDGDINIYGYPIDENYVGDRTSTVGFDDIKGVSVIDDESGIYWDLSYYGLKYEKTFGQYILYKVE
;
A
#
# COMPACT_ATOMS: atom_id res chain seq x y z
N MET A 1 -11.30 11.88 23.23
CA MET A 1 -12.69 11.84 22.70
C MET A 1 -12.73 12.78 21.51
N GLY A 2 -12.69 12.25 20.29
CA GLY A 2 -12.69 13.07 19.05
C GLY A 2 -13.99 13.86 18.94
N THR A 3 -13.90 15.05 18.37
CA THR A 3 -15.09 15.90 18.19
C THR A 3 -15.92 15.37 17.00
N ILE A 4 -17.23 15.63 16.98
CA ILE A 4 -18.09 15.32 15.82
C ILE A 4 -17.50 15.86 14.52
N LYS A 5 -16.75 16.98 14.60
CA LYS A 5 -16.05 17.59 13.47
C LYS A 5 -14.95 16.68 12.93
N GLU A 6 -14.18 16.04 13.79
CA GLU A 6 -13.13 15.08 13.38
C GLU A 6 -13.75 13.83 12.73
N LEU A 7 -14.86 13.34 13.28
CA LEU A 7 -15.62 12.23 12.70
C LEU A 7 -16.09 12.55 11.28
N ILE A 8 -16.68 13.74 11.08
CA ILE A 8 -17.14 14.17 9.74
C ILE A 8 -15.97 14.34 8.78
N ARG A 9 -14.87 14.95 9.24
CA ARG A 9 -13.67 15.09 8.41
C ARG A 9 -13.14 13.74 7.96
N TYR A 10 -13.03 12.82 8.86
CA TYR A 10 -12.57 11.45 8.60
C TYR A 10 -13.46 10.71 7.58
N MET A 11 -14.79 10.83 7.71
CA MET A 11 -15.73 10.29 6.71
C MET A 11 -15.52 10.89 5.32
N LEU A 12 -15.32 12.21 5.27
CA LEU A 12 -15.10 12.91 4.00
C LEU A 12 -13.77 12.51 3.36
N ASP A 13 -12.72 12.39 4.15
CA ASP A 13 -11.40 12.00 3.66
C ASP A 13 -11.43 10.58 3.06
N ALA A 14 -12.10 9.66 3.71
CA ALA A 14 -12.26 8.32 3.18
C ALA A 14 -13.16 8.23 1.96
N HIS A 15 -14.26 9.02 1.94
CA HIS A 15 -15.10 9.14 0.75
C HIS A 15 -14.27 9.68 -0.43
N ASN A 16 -13.47 10.72 -0.20
CA ASN A 16 -12.63 11.32 -1.21
C ASN A 16 -11.55 10.35 -1.69
N ALA A 17 -10.91 9.62 -0.76
CA ALA A 17 -9.93 8.61 -1.11
C ALA A 17 -10.49 7.48 -2.00
N TYR A 18 -11.75 7.08 -1.75
CA TYR A 18 -12.42 6.09 -2.60
C TYR A 18 -12.87 6.66 -3.95
N ASN A 19 -13.39 7.87 -3.94
CA ASN A 19 -14.01 8.50 -5.11
C ASN A 19 -12.96 9.11 -6.04
N GLY A 20 -11.76 9.39 -5.53
CA GLY A 20 -10.72 10.11 -6.27
C GLY A 20 -11.24 11.46 -6.79
N THR A 21 -10.92 11.76 -8.03
CA THR A 21 -11.47 12.93 -8.76
C THR A 21 -12.82 12.63 -9.43
N GLY A 22 -13.26 11.37 -9.40
CA GLY A 22 -14.47 10.91 -10.07
C GLY A 22 -15.75 11.15 -9.27
N MET A 23 -16.86 10.76 -9.85
CA MET A 23 -18.21 10.88 -9.28
C MET A 23 -18.90 9.52 -9.13
N MET A 24 -18.12 8.44 -8.92
CA MET A 24 -18.64 7.06 -8.87
C MET A 24 -19.69 6.87 -7.77
N MET A 25 -19.50 7.51 -6.60
CA MET A 25 -20.49 7.45 -5.52
C MET A 25 -21.78 8.16 -5.88
N ALA A 26 -21.73 9.27 -6.63
CA ALA A 26 -22.94 9.92 -7.13
C ALA A 26 -23.71 9.00 -8.08
N LEU A 27 -23.01 8.34 -9.02
CA LEU A 27 -23.65 7.36 -9.90
C LEU A 27 -24.23 6.16 -9.12
N TYR A 28 -23.55 5.72 -8.07
CA TYR A 28 -24.07 4.66 -7.21
C TYR A 28 -25.40 5.03 -6.57
N PHE A 29 -25.53 6.24 -6.03
CA PHE A 29 -26.79 6.71 -5.47
C PHE A 29 -27.88 6.88 -6.52
N VAL A 30 -27.53 7.40 -7.70
CA VAL A 30 -28.46 7.49 -8.83
C VAL A 30 -28.94 6.10 -9.25
N ALA A 31 -28.05 5.13 -9.35
CA ALA A 31 -28.38 3.75 -9.68
C ALA A 31 -29.33 3.11 -8.63
N LEU A 32 -29.09 3.33 -7.34
CA LEU A 32 -29.98 2.88 -6.28
C LEU A 32 -31.39 3.50 -6.42
N MET A 33 -31.48 4.79 -6.70
CA MET A 33 -32.75 5.46 -6.94
C MET A 33 -33.48 4.86 -8.16
N ILE A 34 -32.75 4.63 -9.25
CA ILE A 34 -33.33 3.98 -10.44
C ILE A 34 -33.87 2.59 -10.07
N ILE A 35 -33.14 1.77 -9.32
CA ILE A 35 -33.60 0.44 -8.90
C ILE A 35 -34.88 0.55 -8.04
N VAL A 36 -34.95 1.55 -7.15
CA VAL A 36 -36.14 1.78 -6.33
C VAL A 36 -37.37 2.06 -7.20
N PHE A 37 -37.24 2.86 -8.25
CA PHE A 37 -38.38 3.30 -9.09
C PHE A 37 -38.72 2.33 -10.22
N TYR A 38 -37.70 1.76 -10.89
CA TYR A 38 -37.90 0.98 -12.12
C TYR A 38 -37.91 -0.54 -11.89
N CYS A 39 -37.26 -1.04 -10.83
CA CYS A 39 -37.31 -2.50 -10.55
C CYS A 39 -38.68 -2.88 -10.01
N LYS A 40 -39.42 -3.68 -10.77
CA LYS A 40 -40.77 -4.19 -10.38
C LYS A 40 -40.70 -5.41 -9.47
N ASP A 41 -39.62 -6.19 -9.55
CA ASP A 41 -39.41 -7.37 -8.70
C ASP A 41 -39.04 -6.97 -7.27
N LYS A 42 -39.93 -7.31 -6.34
CA LYS A 42 -39.77 -6.99 -4.92
C LYS A 42 -38.60 -7.75 -4.27
N HIS A 43 -38.30 -8.96 -4.73
CA HIS A 43 -37.22 -9.76 -4.17
C HIS A 43 -35.87 -9.21 -4.60
N VAL A 44 -35.68 -8.92 -5.90
CA VAL A 44 -34.48 -8.28 -6.44
C VAL A 44 -34.27 -6.92 -5.79
N LYS A 45 -35.31 -6.10 -5.74
CA LYS A 45 -35.25 -4.79 -5.07
C LYS A 45 -34.77 -4.91 -3.62
N LYS A 46 -35.35 -5.81 -2.83
CA LYS A 46 -34.95 -6.03 -1.44
C LYS A 46 -33.52 -6.54 -1.31
N ALA A 47 -33.12 -7.50 -2.19
CA ALA A 47 -31.80 -8.08 -2.17
C ALA A 47 -30.68 -7.08 -2.50
N ILE A 48 -31.00 -6.02 -3.26
CA ILE A 48 -30.01 -5.00 -3.64
C ILE A 48 -30.06 -3.80 -2.66
N ILE A 49 -31.25 -3.24 -2.41
CA ILE A 49 -31.37 -1.99 -1.66
C ILE A 49 -31.03 -2.20 -0.20
N LEU A 50 -31.52 -3.28 0.45
CA LEU A 50 -31.30 -3.49 1.87
C LEU A 50 -29.80 -3.64 2.23
N PRO A 51 -29.01 -4.51 1.56
CA PRO A 51 -27.57 -4.58 1.83
C PRO A 51 -26.84 -3.27 1.48
N SER A 52 -27.20 -2.62 0.39
CA SER A 52 -26.59 -1.35 -0.03
C SER A 52 -26.78 -0.24 1.01
N VAL A 53 -28.02 -0.07 1.50
CA VAL A 53 -28.32 0.92 2.54
C VAL A 53 -27.63 0.57 3.85
N LEU A 54 -27.63 -0.71 4.24
CA LEU A 54 -26.96 -1.17 5.45
C LEU A 54 -25.44 -0.89 5.37
N LEU A 55 -24.80 -1.22 4.24
CA LEU A 55 -23.37 -0.96 4.03
C LEU A 55 -23.06 0.55 4.06
N ILE A 56 -23.90 1.38 3.43
CA ILE A 56 -23.76 2.84 3.50
C ILE A 56 -23.80 3.31 4.96
N ILE A 57 -24.78 2.87 5.73
CA ILE A 57 -24.89 3.24 7.15
C ILE A 57 -23.66 2.78 7.92
N VAL A 58 -23.22 1.54 7.73
CA VAL A 58 -22.04 1.01 8.39
C VAL A 58 -20.82 1.84 8.03
N MET A 59 -20.62 2.18 6.76
CA MET A 59 -19.45 2.89 6.29
C MET A 59 -19.40 4.36 6.72
N TYR A 60 -20.53 5.06 6.62
CA TYR A 60 -20.54 6.49 6.93
C TYR A 60 -20.80 6.79 8.41
N VAL A 61 -21.33 5.85 9.17
CA VAL A 61 -21.68 6.05 10.59
C VAL A 61 -21.01 5.00 11.47
N GLY A 62 -21.15 3.72 11.15
CA GLY A 62 -20.72 2.63 12.01
C GLY A 62 -19.21 2.58 12.21
N VAL A 63 -18.44 2.60 11.13
CA VAL A 63 -16.97 2.50 11.18
C VAL A 63 -16.35 3.72 11.84
N PRO A 64 -16.67 4.96 11.43
CA PRO A 64 -16.15 6.14 12.10
C PRO A 64 -16.53 6.21 13.59
N LEU A 65 -17.74 5.81 13.94
CA LEU A 65 -18.17 5.76 15.34
C LEU A 65 -17.37 4.73 16.14
N TYR A 66 -17.16 3.56 15.57
CA TYR A 66 -16.36 2.51 16.19
C TYR A 66 -14.92 2.95 16.40
N ASP A 67 -14.28 3.53 15.40
CA ASP A 67 -12.92 4.06 15.49
C ASP A 67 -12.77 5.15 16.56
N THR A 68 -13.78 6.03 16.68
CA THR A 68 -13.81 7.09 17.69
C THR A 68 -13.97 6.52 19.12
N LEU A 69 -14.75 5.46 19.28
CA LEU A 69 -15.03 4.87 20.58
C LEU A 69 -13.93 3.93 21.07
N VAL A 70 -13.29 3.19 20.17
CA VAL A 70 -12.37 2.13 20.53
C VAL A 70 -10.91 2.60 20.47
N SER A 71 -10.61 3.74 19.85
CA SER A 71 -9.26 4.40 19.77
C SER A 71 -8.09 3.53 19.34
N TYR A 72 -8.32 2.25 19.07
CA TYR A 72 -7.31 1.22 18.88
C TYR A 72 -7.10 0.81 17.44
N LEU A 73 -8.06 1.09 16.58
CA LEU A 73 -8.06 0.63 15.22
C LEU A 73 -8.21 1.83 14.30
N LYS A 74 -7.09 2.45 13.94
CA LYS A 74 -7.05 3.34 12.76
C LYS A 74 -7.30 2.50 11.48
N PHE A 75 -8.42 1.78 11.46
CA PHE A 75 -8.77 0.79 10.45
C PHE A 75 -9.43 1.40 9.23
N TYR A 76 -9.55 2.70 9.21
CA TYR A 76 -10.28 3.34 8.17
C TYR A 76 -9.39 3.49 6.93
N ASP A 77 -9.53 2.48 6.10
CA ASP A 77 -8.99 2.46 4.78
C ASP A 77 -10.12 2.70 3.79
N GLY A 78 -9.94 3.58 2.83
CA GLY A 78 -10.89 3.78 1.73
C GLY A 78 -11.29 2.50 1.01
N ARG A 79 -10.51 1.43 1.16
CA ARG A 79 -10.82 0.07 0.67
C ARG A 79 -12.13 -0.49 1.18
N MET A 80 -12.62 -0.08 2.34
CA MET A 80 -13.92 -0.53 2.83
C MET A 80 -15.06 -0.16 1.88
N PHE A 81 -14.93 0.93 1.12
CA PHE A 81 -15.89 1.31 0.08
C PHE A 81 -15.96 0.32 -1.08
N TRP A 82 -14.92 -0.51 -1.28
CA TRP A 82 -14.96 -1.58 -2.29
C TRP A 82 -16.01 -2.64 -2.00
N MET A 83 -16.42 -2.78 -0.74
CA MET A 83 -17.51 -3.68 -0.36
C MET A 83 -18.88 -3.25 -0.92
N LEU A 84 -19.02 -1.99 -1.35
CA LEU A 84 -20.27 -1.49 -1.95
C LEU A 84 -20.57 -2.08 -3.32
N ILE A 85 -19.65 -2.85 -3.92
CA ILE A 85 -19.80 -3.42 -5.27
C ILE A 85 -20.36 -2.41 -6.27
N THR A 86 -19.89 -1.17 -6.17
CA THR A 86 -20.39 0.01 -6.89
C THR A 86 -20.60 -0.21 -8.38
N PRO A 87 -19.65 -0.78 -9.17
CA PRO A 87 -19.85 -0.97 -10.59
C PRO A 87 -21.02 -1.92 -10.92
N ILE A 88 -21.25 -2.92 -10.10
CA ILE A 88 -22.35 -3.88 -10.28
C ILE A 88 -23.69 -3.19 -10.06
N ILE A 89 -23.81 -2.43 -8.98
CA ILE A 89 -25.04 -1.68 -8.67
C ILE A 89 -25.36 -0.64 -9.75
N ILE A 90 -24.35 0.08 -10.24
CA ILE A 90 -24.48 1.04 -11.33
C ILE A 90 -24.99 0.34 -12.60
N SER A 91 -24.38 -0.80 -12.96
CA SER A 91 -24.78 -1.57 -14.15
C SER A 91 -26.20 -2.08 -14.05
N ILE A 92 -26.61 -2.60 -12.89
CA ILE A 92 -28.00 -3.06 -12.67
C ILE A 92 -28.97 -1.88 -12.75
N GLY A 93 -28.67 -0.74 -12.11
CA GLY A 93 -29.50 0.45 -12.12
C GLY A 93 -29.75 0.93 -13.56
N PHE A 94 -28.70 1.11 -14.33
CA PHE A 94 -28.83 1.57 -15.71
C PHE A 94 -29.53 0.52 -16.61
N THR A 95 -29.33 -0.76 -16.35
CA THR A 95 -30.08 -1.81 -17.06
C THR A 95 -31.59 -1.66 -16.82
N TYR A 96 -32.02 -1.50 -15.58
CA TYR A 96 -33.44 -1.27 -15.28
C TYR A 96 -33.97 0.04 -15.87
N PHE A 97 -33.15 1.11 -15.90
CA PHE A 97 -33.51 2.35 -16.55
C PHE A 97 -33.81 2.15 -18.04
N VAL A 98 -32.86 1.56 -18.77
CA VAL A 98 -33.02 1.29 -20.20
C VAL A 98 -34.18 0.35 -20.49
N MET A 99 -34.37 -0.69 -19.69
CA MET A 99 -35.52 -1.62 -19.83
C MET A 99 -36.87 -0.94 -19.54
N GLY A 100 -36.89 0.13 -18.76
CA GLY A 100 -38.09 0.90 -18.47
C GLY A 100 -38.51 1.87 -19.56
N ILE A 101 -37.72 2.05 -20.60
CA ILE A 101 -38.04 2.88 -21.77
C ILE A 101 -38.78 2.01 -22.80
N ASP A 102 -39.93 2.45 -23.30
CA ASP A 102 -40.71 1.69 -24.29
C ASP A 102 -40.20 1.89 -25.73
N ASP A 103 -39.74 3.09 -26.07
CA ASP A 103 -39.27 3.43 -27.42
C ASP A 103 -37.82 2.97 -27.66
N ASP A 104 -37.63 2.14 -28.70
CA ASP A 104 -36.31 1.61 -29.02
C ASP A 104 -35.28 2.66 -29.43
N LYS A 105 -35.71 3.76 -30.06
CA LYS A 105 -34.79 4.86 -30.39
C LYS A 105 -34.32 5.57 -29.12
N LEU A 106 -35.19 5.77 -28.15
CA LEU A 106 -34.85 6.35 -26.86
C LEU A 106 -33.97 5.41 -26.03
N LYS A 107 -34.15 4.08 -26.14
CA LYS A 107 -33.22 3.11 -25.52
C LYS A 107 -31.80 3.26 -26.05
N ILE A 108 -31.68 3.34 -27.38
CA ILE A 108 -30.37 3.51 -28.03
C ILE A 108 -29.73 4.84 -27.59
N LEU A 109 -30.52 5.91 -27.60
CA LEU A 109 -30.04 7.22 -27.12
C LEU A 109 -29.59 7.16 -25.65
N ALA A 110 -30.36 6.51 -24.79
CA ALA A 110 -30.02 6.33 -23.39
C ALA A 110 -28.69 5.58 -23.22
N LEU A 111 -28.47 4.50 -23.97
CA LEU A 111 -27.18 3.76 -23.94
C LEU A 111 -26.01 4.62 -24.42
N ILE A 112 -26.20 5.39 -25.50
CA ILE A 112 -25.19 6.32 -26.03
C ILE A 112 -24.80 7.38 -24.99
N LEU A 113 -25.72 7.80 -24.12
CA LEU A 113 -25.45 8.79 -23.08
C LEU A 113 -24.88 8.17 -21.80
N ILE A 114 -25.37 7.00 -21.39
CA ILE A 114 -24.95 6.31 -20.16
C ILE A 114 -23.45 5.93 -20.22
N ILE A 115 -22.98 5.43 -21.37
CA ILE A 115 -21.59 4.99 -21.51
C ILE A 115 -20.60 6.15 -21.29
N PRO A 116 -20.69 7.29 -21.99
CA PRO A 116 -19.80 8.42 -21.74
C PRO A 116 -19.94 9.02 -20.33
N ILE A 117 -21.15 9.07 -19.77
CA ILE A 117 -21.37 9.54 -18.40
C ILE A 117 -20.65 8.63 -17.41
N SER A 118 -20.78 7.31 -17.57
CA SER A 118 -20.10 6.35 -16.70
C SER A 118 -18.58 6.44 -16.80
N LEU A 119 -18.05 6.63 -18.02
CA LEU A 119 -16.62 6.84 -18.24
C LEU A 119 -16.12 8.17 -17.66
N TYR A 120 -16.91 9.24 -17.76
CA TYR A 120 -16.58 10.55 -17.21
C TYR A 120 -16.60 10.55 -15.68
N CYS A 121 -17.55 9.85 -15.07
CA CYS A 121 -17.67 9.77 -13.61
C CYS A 121 -16.66 8.79 -13.00
N GLY A 122 -16.05 7.91 -13.79
CA GLY A 122 -14.97 7.04 -13.36
C GLY A 122 -13.62 7.74 -13.47
N GLU A 123 -12.69 7.34 -12.63
CA GLU A 123 -11.30 7.73 -12.78
C GLU A 123 -10.57 6.75 -13.71
N PHE A 124 -9.87 7.29 -14.70
CA PHE A 124 -9.14 6.45 -15.65
C PHE A 124 -7.80 6.03 -15.03
N GLN A 125 -7.82 4.96 -14.27
CA GLN A 125 -6.67 4.45 -13.51
C GLN A 125 -5.44 4.19 -14.39
N ILE A 126 -5.64 3.90 -15.69
CA ILE A 126 -4.54 3.66 -16.64
C ILE A 126 -3.68 4.91 -16.87
N SER A 127 -4.26 6.11 -16.81
CA SER A 127 -3.52 7.37 -17.01
C SER A 127 -2.63 7.72 -15.82
N ASN A 128 -3.03 7.34 -14.63
CA ASN A 128 -2.36 7.65 -13.37
C ASN A 128 -1.39 6.55 -12.95
N ALA A 129 -1.65 5.32 -13.37
CA ALA A 129 -0.73 4.22 -13.17
C ALA A 129 0.34 4.27 -14.24
N MET A 130 1.59 4.46 -13.84
CA MET A 130 2.74 4.33 -14.73
C MET A 130 2.92 2.86 -15.12
N PHE A 131 2.07 2.36 -16.01
CA PHE A 131 2.22 1.01 -16.53
C PHE A 131 3.51 0.93 -17.34
N LYS A 132 4.51 0.32 -16.77
CA LYS A 132 5.72 -0.10 -17.47
C LYS A 132 5.57 -1.57 -17.88
N LYS A 133 6.21 -1.94 -18.99
CA LYS A 133 6.33 -3.35 -19.33
C LYS A 133 7.09 -4.04 -18.21
N ALA A 134 6.52 -5.13 -17.68
CA ALA A 134 7.18 -5.90 -16.65
C ALA A 134 8.49 -6.50 -17.18
N GLU A 135 9.55 -6.39 -16.41
CA GLU A 135 10.89 -6.89 -16.75
C GLU A 135 11.00 -8.40 -16.54
N ASN A 136 10.17 -8.96 -15.68
CA ASN A 136 10.16 -10.37 -15.32
C ASN A 136 8.73 -10.95 -15.26
N ALA A 137 8.63 -12.27 -15.15
CA ALA A 137 7.36 -13.01 -15.08
C ALA A 137 6.57 -12.72 -13.80
N TYR A 138 7.23 -12.30 -12.74
CA TYR A 138 6.62 -12.01 -11.44
C TYR A 138 5.95 -10.64 -11.40
N ARG A 139 6.30 -9.73 -12.34
CA ARG A 139 5.88 -8.31 -12.36
C ARG A 139 6.31 -7.56 -11.10
N LEU A 140 7.44 -7.92 -10.55
CA LEU A 140 8.06 -7.34 -9.37
C LEU A 140 9.32 -6.55 -9.75
N PRO A 141 9.88 -5.72 -8.86
CA PRO A 141 11.17 -5.08 -9.10
C PRO A 141 12.25 -6.12 -9.44
N GLN A 142 13.00 -5.89 -10.51
CA GLN A 142 14.02 -6.83 -10.96
C GLN A 142 15.10 -7.08 -9.90
N SER A 143 15.47 -6.03 -9.15
CA SER A 143 16.39 -6.15 -8.00
C SER A 143 15.96 -7.20 -6.98
N SER A 144 14.64 -7.28 -6.69
CA SER A 144 14.12 -8.30 -5.76
C SER A 144 14.30 -9.72 -6.29
N VAL A 145 14.13 -9.91 -7.61
CA VAL A 145 14.34 -11.21 -8.26
C VAL A 145 15.82 -11.59 -8.20
N ASP A 146 16.68 -10.68 -8.63
CA ASP A 146 18.13 -10.90 -8.69
C ASP A 146 18.73 -11.16 -7.30
N ILE A 147 18.29 -10.44 -6.26
CA ILE A 147 18.73 -10.66 -4.88
C ILE A 147 18.25 -12.03 -4.41
N THR A 148 16.97 -12.38 -4.65
CA THR A 148 16.41 -13.68 -4.25
C THR A 148 17.19 -14.82 -4.88
N GLU A 149 17.43 -14.76 -6.18
CA GLU A 149 18.21 -15.77 -6.91
C GLU A 149 19.62 -15.89 -6.37
N TYR A 150 20.27 -14.75 -6.09
CA TYR A 150 21.62 -14.73 -5.53
C TYR A 150 21.67 -15.39 -4.17
N VAL A 151 20.85 -14.96 -3.19
CA VAL A 151 20.94 -15.48 -1.80
C VAL A 151 20.53 -16.94 -1.70
N THR A 152 19.59 -17.40 -2.54
CA THR A 152 19.18 -18.82 -2.58
C THR A 152 20.20 -19.71 -3.30
N SER A 153 21.03 -19.14 -4.20
CA SER A 153 22.15 -19.87 -4.81
C SER A 153 23.33 -20.07 -3.84
N GLU A 154 23.50 -19.13 -2.90
CA GLU A 154 24.62 -19.17 -1.94
C GLU A 154 24.30 -19.98 -0.67
N MET A 155 23.01 -20.08 -0.32
CA MET A 155 22.60 -20.73 0.93
C MET A 155 21.17 -21.28 0.85
N ASP A 156 20.97 -22.46 1.43
CA ASP A 156 19.64 -23.01 1.68
C ASP A 156 18.94 -22.20 2.77
N SER A 157 17.70 -21.77 2.49
CA SER A 157 16.85 -21.07 3.45
C SER A 157 17.46 -19.81 4.10
N PRO A 158 17.99 -18.86 3.31
CA PRO A 158 18.63 -17.66 3.84
C PRO A 158 17.65 -16.78 4.62
N LYS A 159 18.14 -16.25 5.77
CA LYS A 159 17.38 -15.33 6.62
C LYS A 159 17.89 -13.91 6.43
N LEU A 160 17.00 -13.00 6.08
CA LEU A 160 17.33 -11.62 5.68
C LEU A 160 16.65 -10.57 6.55
N ILE A 161 17.36 -9.47 6.75
CA ILE A 161 16.80 -8.17 7.12
C ILE A 161 16.82 -7.31 5.85
N VAL A 162 15.67 -6.76 5.47
CA VAL A 162 15.52 -5.94 4.26
C VAL A 162 14.69 -4.70 4.55
N PRO A 163 14.90 -3.58 3.83
CA PRO A 163 14.02 -2.42 3.93
C PRO A 163 12.57 -2.80 3.64
N TYR A 164 11.63 -2.16 4.35
CA TYR A 164 10.20 -2.45 4.19
C TYR A 164 9.72 -2.31 2.75
N THR A 165 10.26 -1.31 2.03
CA THR A 165 9.92 -1.01 0.63
C THR A 165 10.08 -2.20 -0.31
N ILE A 166 11.01 -3.11 0.00
CA ILE A 166 11.32 -4.28 -0.81
C ILE A 166 10.93 -5.61 -0.14
N ALA A 167 10.45 -5.60 1.10
CA ALA A 167 10.14 -6.81 1.86
C ALA A 167 9.03 -7.67 1.22
N HIS A 168 7.99 -7.05 0.68
CA HIS A 168 6.86 -7.77 0.08
C HIS A 168 7.21 -8.60 -1.16
N PRO A 169 8.00 -8.09 -2.11
CA PRO A 169 8.42 -8.85 -3.28
C PRO A 169 9.09 -10.18 -2.96
N PHE A 170 9.97 -10.24 -1.98
CA PHE A 170 10.69 -11.47 -1.63
C PHE A 170 9.76 -12.65 -1.34
N ARG A 171 8.69 -12.41 -0.58
CA ARG A 171 7.70 -13.44 -0.21
C ARG A 171 6.88 -13.94 -1.40
N GLN A 172 6.83 -13.16 -2.48
CA GLN A 172 6.11 -13.54 -3.69
C GLN A 172 7.00 -14.34 -4.66
N ILE A 173 8.33 -14.20 -4.54
CA ILE A 173 9.30 -14.86 -5.44
C ILE A 173 9.65 -16.25 -4.93
N SER A 174 9.97 -16.38 -3.64
CA SER A 174 10.43 -17.65 -3.06
C SER A 174 9.92 -17.86 -1.64
N THR A 175 9.59 -19.12 -1.32
CA THR A 175 9.28 -19.57 0.03
C THR A 175 10.52 -19.90 0.84
N ASP A 176 11.68 -20.03 0.20
CA ASP A 176 12.94 -20.42 0.83
C ASP A 176 13.64 -19.22 1.50
N VAL A 177 13.32 -18.00 1.07
CA VAL A 177 13.83 -16.77 1.70
C VAL A 177 12.99 -16.40 2.92
N HIS A 178 13.65 -16.32 4.07
CA HIS A 178 13.02 -15.96 5.33
C HIS A 178 13.35 -14.53 5.70
N LEU A 179 12.33 -13.66 5.76
CA LEU A 179 12.48 -12.30 6.27
C LEU A 179 12.28 -12.29 7.79
N LEU A 180 13.13 -11.56 8.51
CA LEU A 180 13.03 -11.43 9.96
C LEU A 180 11.74 -10.71 10.38
N TYR A 181 11.28 -9.77 9.57
CA TYR A 181 10.03 -9.06 9.77
C TYR A 181 9.27 -8.85 8.45
N GLY A 182 8.04 -8.40 8.55
CA GLY A 182 7.20 -8.08 7.41
C GLY A 182 6.25 -6.93 7.74
N GLU A 183 5.12 -6.87 7.06
CA GLU A 183 4.11 -5.82 7.23
C GLU A 183 3.67 -5.64 8.70
N ASP A 184 3.67 -6.70 9.48
CA ASP A 184 3.28 -6.66 10.89
C ASP A 184 4.20 -5.78 11.74
N ALA A 185 5.48 -5.66 11.37
CA ALA A 185 6.44 -4.81 12.08
C ALA A 185 6.17 -3.32 11.85
N THR A 186 5.70 -2.96 10.67
CA THR A 186 5.47 -1.57 10.25
C THR A 186 4.08 -1.08 10.53
N SER A 187 3.08 -1.95 10.39
CA SER A 187 1.69 -1.54 10.50
C SER A 187 1.29 -1.11 11.91
N GLY A 188 1.98 -1.59 12.94
CA GLY A 188 1.75 -1.20 14.35
C GLY A 188 0.30 -1.31 14.85
N ARG A 189 -0.61 -1.75 13.96
CA ARG A 189 -2.02 -1.45 14.06
C ARG A 189 -2.88 -2.53 14.68
N ILE A 190 -2.59 -3.80 14.45
CA ILE A 190 -3.53 -4.85 14.91
C ILE A 190 -2.81 -6.04 15.54
N TRP A 191 -1.67 -6.41 15.02
CA TRP A 191 -0.97 -7.63 15.38
C TRP A 191 0.42 -7.37 15.94
N GLY A 192 0.64 -6.13 16.38
CA GLY A 192 1.81 -5.59 17.02
C GLY A 192 3.01 -6.53 17.01
N ALA A 193 3.88 -6.41 16.01
CA ALA A 193 5.23 -6.83 16.23
C ALA A 193 5.72 -6.04 17.45
N SER A 194 5.91 -6.74 18.55
CA SER A 194 6.27 -6.13 19.80
C SER A 194 7.72 -5.67 19.75
N GLY A 195 7.95 -4.44 20.12
CA GLY A 195 9.23 -3.97 20.62
C GLY A 195 10.36 -4.04 19.62
N GLU A 196 11.07 -5.13 19.60
CA GLU A 196 12.38 -5.30 18.96
C GLU A 196 12.32 -5.25 17.42
N PHE A 197 11.44 -6.01 16.80
CA PHE A 197 11.32 -6.04 15.33
C PHE A 197 10.73 -4.77 14.75
N ARG A 198 9.90 -4.07 15.52
CA ARG A 198 9.40 -2.77 15.13
C ARG A 198 10.53 -1.74 15.13
N MET A 199 11.32 -1.68 16.21
CA MET A 199 12.49 -0.79 16.28
C MET A 199 13.49 -1.10 15.17
N LEU A 200 13.73 -2.38 14.89
CA LEU A 200 14.60 -2.78 13.79
C LEU A 200 14.08 -2.30 12.43
N CYS A 201 12.78 -2.43 12.18
CA CYS A 201 12.18 -1.98 10.93
C CYS A 201 12.23 -0.45 10.80
N GLU A 202 11.94 0.27 11.89
CA GLU A 202 12.05 1.73 11.94
C GLU A 202 13.51 2.17 11.69
N GLU A 203 14.47 1.46 12.27
CA GLU A 203 15.89 1.74 12.11
C GLU A 203 16.39 1.50 10.67
N MET A 204 15.91 0.44 10.03
CA MET A 204 16.24 0.14 8.62
C MET A 204 15.70 1.18 7.63
N GLU A 205 14.76 2.00 8.06
CA GLU A 205 14.18 3.09 7.27
C GLU A 205 14.78 4.48 7.60
N HIS A 206 15.79 4.56 8.45
CA HIS A 206 16.50 5.81 8.73
C HIS A 206 17.53 6.12 7.65
N VAL A 207 17.81 7.42 7.44
CA VAL A 207 18.88 7.91 6.53
C VAL A 207 20.24 7.37 6.93
N THR A 208 20.46 7.22 8.23
CA THR A 208 21.67 6.65 8.81
C THR A 208 21.26 5.58 9.81
N PRO A 209 21.10 4.30 9.38
CA PRO A 209 20.71 3.23 10.28
C PRO A 209 21.73 2.99 11.38
N ASP A 210 21.29 2.86 12.65
CA ASP A 210 22.18 2.56 13.77
C ASP A 210 22.53 1.07 13.82
N LEU A 211 23.72 0.75 13.37
CA LEU A 211 24.24 -0.62 13.38
C LEU A 211 24.36 -1.21 14.79
N ASN A 212 24.43 -0.39 15.85
CA ASN A 212 24.43 -0.88 17.22
C ASN A 212 23.04 -1.41 17.65
N VAL A 213 21.98 -0.96 17.00
CA VAL A 213 20.62 -1.50 17.19
C VAL A 213 20.39 -2.70 16.30
N ILE A 214 20.79 -2.65 15.04
CA ILE A 214 20.53 -3.68 14.03
C ILE A 214 21.32 -4.96 14.32
N MET A 215 22.61 -4.85 14.59
CA MET A 215 23.51 -6.01 14.68
C MET A 215 23.23 -6.98 15.84
N PRO A 216 22.91 -6.51 17.06
CA PRO A 216 22.51 -7.43 18.14
C PRO A 216 21.30 -8.29 17.75
N VAL A 217 20.26 -7.66 17.18
CA VAL A 217 19.03 -8.34 16.73
C VAL A 217 19.34 -9.33 15.60
N ALA A 218 20.17 -8.92 14.64
CA ALA A 218 20.57 -9.78 13.52
C ALA A 218 21.29 -11.06 14.02
N ARG A 219 22.22 -10.92 14.95
CA ARG A 219 22.99 -12.03 15.53
C ARG A 219 22.11 -12.95 16.37
N GLU A 220 21.29 -12.42 17.26
CA GLU A 220 20.38 -13.19 18.11
C GLU A 220 19.42 -14.05 17.28
N ASN A 221 19.00 -13.53 16.14
CA ASN A 221 18.07 -14.20 15.25
C ASN A 221 18.74 -15.01 14.14
N ASN A 222 20.06 -15.17 14.14
CA ASN A 222 20.84 -15.90 13.13
C ASN A 222 20.52 -15.41 11.70
N VAL A 223 20.52 -14.10 11.50
CA VAL A 223 20.36 -13.46 10.18
C VAL A 223 21.61 -13.69 9.36
N ASN A 224 21.44 -14.07 8.10
CA ASN A 224 22.55 -14.35 7.19
C ASN A 224 22.94 -13.11 6.38
N TYR A 225 21.95 -12.31 5.98
CA TYR A 225 22.18 -11.14 5.14
C TYR A 225 21.37 -9.94 5.60
N ILE A 226 21.96 -8.76 5.42
CA ILE A 226 21.27 -7.46 5.60
C ILE A 226 21.36 -6.70 4.28
N LEU A 227 20.23 -6.15 3.85
CA LEU A 227 20.11 -5.35 2.64
C LEU A 227 19.87 -3.91 3.03
N PHE A 228 20.70 -2.99 2.57
CA PHE A 228 20.50 -1.55 2.74
C PHE A 228 20.07 -0.93 1.42
N ASP A 229 19.13 0.01 1.50
CA ASP A 229 18.73 0.85 0.37
C ASP A 229 19.59 2.12 0.38
N THR A 230 20.26 2.42 -0.72
CA THR A 230 21.10 3.63 -0.85
C THR A 230 20.29 4.88 -1.20
N VAL A 231 19.02 4.69 -1.58
CA VAL A 231 18.10 5.78 -1.92
C VAL A 231 17.07 5.90 -0.81
N TYR A 232 17.26 6.85 0.09
CA TYR A 232 16.29 7.13 1.13
C TYR A 232 15.06 7.81 0.56
N THR A 233 13.91 7.21 0.77
CA THR A 233 12.63 7.87 0.56
C THR A 233 12.21 8.44 1.91
N GLN A 234 12.40 9.75 2.13
CA GLN A 234 12.07 10.39 3.40
C GLN A 234 10.60 10.16 3.75
N PHE A 235 10.36 9.35 4.75
CA PHE A 235 9.08 9.29 5.45
C PHE A 235 9.10 10.41 6.48
N CYS A 236 8.03 11.20 6.57
CA CYS A 236 7.97 12.42 7.37
C CYS A 236 8.52 12.25 8.78
N GLU A 237 9.31 13.23 9.27
CA GLU A 237 9.92 13.30 10.61
C GLU A 237 8.92 13.20 11.78
N ASP A 238 7.63 13.32 11.55
CA ASP A 238 6.60 13.36 12.59
C ASP A 238 6.03 11.98 12.99
N GLY A 239 6.66 10.87 12.60
CA GLY A 239 6.30 9.53 13.09
C GLY A 239 4.97 8.96 12.57
N ASP A 240 4.23 9.71 11.80
CA ASP A 240 3.03 9.23 11.13
C ASP A 240 3.39 8.62 9.77
N ILE A 241 4.03 7.47 9.79
CA ILE A 241 4.24 6.66 8.60
C ILE A 241 2.87 6.24 8.08
N ASN A 242 2.48 6.79 6.94
CA ASN A 242 1.39 6.20 6.19
C ASN A 242 1.83 4.82 5.73
N ILE A 243 1.16 3.78 6.20
CA ILE A 243 1.44 2.36 5.90
C ILE A 243 1.52 2.02 4.41
N TYR A 244 1.19 2.98 3.53
CA TYR A 244 1.24 2.84 2.09
C TYR A 244 2.41 3.59 1.45
N GLY A 245 3.32 4.20 2.24
CA GLY A 245 4.45 4.94 1.71
C GLY A 245 4.07 6.23 0.97
N TYR A 246 2.86 6.75 1.18
CA TYR A 246 2.44 8.02 0.59
C TYR A 246 2.71 9.15 1.57
N PRO A 247 3.30 10.27 1.11
CA PRO A 247 3.42 11.47 1.94
C PRO A 247 2.02 11.96 2.35
N ILE A 248 1.88 12.29 3.64
CA ILE A 248 0.62 12.82 4.20
C ILE A 248 0.38 14.28 3.75
N ASP A 249 1.42 14.95 3.29
CA ASP A 249 1.34 16.34 2.81
C ASP A 249 1.33 16.39 1.28
N GLU A 250 0.24 16.91 0.70
CA GLU A 250 0.10 17.15 -0.74
C GLU A 250 1.17 18.11 -1.30
N ASN A 251 1.81 18.91 -0.44
CA ASN A 251 2.84 19.87 -0.81
C ASN A 251 4.25 19.27 -0.73
N TYR A 252 4.41 18.04 -0.30
CA TYR A 252 5.70 17.40 -0.21
C TYR A 252 6.20 16.95 -1.59
N VAL A 253 6.66 17.89 -2.37
CA VAL A 253 7.57 17.68 -3.50
C VAL A 253 8.99 17.70 -2.92
N GLY A 254 9.29 16.79 -2.02
CA GLY A 254 10.63 16.65 -1.48
C GLY A 254 11.56 16.13 -2.55
N ASP A 255 12.74 16.72 -2.61
CA ASP A 255 13.87 16.19 -3.37
C ASP A 255 14.21 14.82 -2.75
N ARG A 256 13.77 13.74 -3.41
CA ARG A 256 13.75 12.37 -2.88
C ARG A 256 15.11 11.67 -2.94
N THR A 257 16.17 12.43 -3.04
CA THR A 257 17.54 11.93 -3.19
C THR A 257 18.43 12.30 -2.02
N SER A 258 17.99 12.05 -0.78
CA SER A 258 18.99 11.88 0.26
C SER A 258 19.53 10.47 0.13
N THR A 259 20.81 10.36 -0.10
CA THR A 259 21.53 9.09 -0.07
C THR A 259 21.57 8.59 1.38
N VAL A 260 21.14 7.37 1.62
CA VAL A 260 21.47 6.67 2.87
C VAL A 260 22.99 6.62 2.93
N GLY A 261 23.57 7.05 4.02
CA GLY A 261 25.02 7.11 4.19
C GLY A 261 25.43 6.72 5.61
N PHE A 262 26.54 6.01 5.67
CA PHE A 262 27.23 5.70 6.93
C PHE A 262 28.48 6.55 7.11
N ASP A 263 28.59 7.66 6.40
CA ASP A 263 29.83 8.44 6.24
C ASP A 263 30.34 9.02 7.57
N ASP A 264 29.46 9.29 8.52
CA ASP A 264 29.81 9.83 9.84
C ASP A 264 29.89 8.77 10.94
N ILE A 265 29.74 7.49 10.60
CA ILE A 265 29.75 6.42 11.60
C ILE A 265 31.19 5.98 11.89
N LYS A 266 31.52 5.86 13.15
CA LYS A 266 32.83 5.41 13.61
C LYS A 266 33.16 4.01 13.08
N GLY A 267 34.29 3.88 12.42
CA GLY A 267 34.78 2.60 11.90
C GLY A 267 34.18 2.22 10.53
N VAL A 268 33.50 3.13 9.89
CA VAL A 268 32.99 2.98 8.54
C VAL A 268 33.84 3.80 7.57
N SER A 269 34.12 3.26 6.40
CA SER A 269 34.75 3.97 5.30
C SER A 269 34.01 3.66 4.00
N VAL A 270 34.00 4.63 3.09
CA VAL A 270 33.45 4.44 1.74
C VAL A 270 34.52 3.77 0.88
N ILE A 271 34.15 2.71 0.22
CA ILE A 271 34.97 2.03 -0.78
C ILE A 271 34.39 2.36 -2.16
N ASP A 272 35.28 2.77 -3.07
CA ASP A 272 34.95 3.00 -4.49
C ASP A 272 35.92 2.14 -5.31
N ASP A 273 35.43 1.03 -5.82
CA ASP A 273 36.22 0.07 -6.59
C ASP A 273 35.43 -0.46 -7.80
N GLU A 274 35.98 -1.47 -8.45
CA GLU A 274 35.32 -2.11 -9.61
C GLU A 274 33.94 -2.70 -9.33
N SER A 275 33.63 -2.96 -8.06
CA SER A 275 32.32 -3.48 -7.60
C SER A 275 31.28 -2.37 -7.42
N GLY A 276 31.72 -1.10 -7.45
CA GLY A 276 30.91 0.09 -7.23
C GLY A 276 31.23 0.79 -5.91
N ILE A 277 30.33 1.69 -5.50
CA ILE A 277 30.46 2.43 -4.26
C ILE A 277 29.68 1.70 -3.17
N TYR A 278 30.37 1.36 -2.07
CA TYR A 278 29.76 0.74 -0.89
C TYR A 278 30.48 1.15 0.39
N TRP A 279 29.91 0.83 1.56
CA TRP A 279 30.53 1.10 2.86
C TRP A 279 31.25 -0.14 3.38
N ASP A 280 32.46 0.03 3.88
CA ASP A 280 33.13 -0.99 4.67
C ASP A 280 32.51 -1.02 6.07
N LEU A 281 31.67 -2.02 6.32
CA LEU A 281 30.98 -2.26 7.57
C LEU A 281 31.62 -3.40 8.39
N SER A 282 32.83 -3.82 8.07
CA SER A 282 33.53 -4.92 8.72
C SER A 282 33.72 -4.73 10.22
N TYR A 283 33.86 -3.48 10.68
CA TYR A 283 33.90 -3.13 12.11
C TYR A 283 32.67 -3.64 12.89
N TYR A 284 31.53 -3.71 12.21
CA TYR A 284 30.26 -4.20 12.78
C TYR A 284 30.01 -5.69 12.50
N GLY A 285 30.90 -6.37 11.78
CA GLY A 285 30.75 -7.77 11.39
C GLY A 285 29.84 -7.95 10.18
N LEU A 286 29.89 -6.99 9.26
CA LEU A 286 29.17 -7.03 8.00
C LEU A 286 30.17 -7.04 6.85
N LYS A 287 30.13 -8.08 6.05
CA LYS A 287 30.97 -8.21 4.85
C LYS A 287 30.15 -7.85 3.61
N TYR A 288 30.67 -6.92 2.83
CA TYR A 288 30.09 -6.60 1.52
C TYR A 288 30.04 -7.86 0.64
N GLU A 289 28.90 -8.11 0.03
CA GLU A 289 28.73 -9.21 -0.91
C GLU A 289 28.49 -8.68 -2.34
N LYS A 290 27.45 -7.85 -2.53
CA LYS A 290 27.09 -7.40 -3.86
C LYS A 290 26.12 -6.20 -3.85
N THR A 291 26.20 -5.40 -4.89
CA THR A 291 25.26 -4.30 -5.18
C THR A 291 24.25 -4.72 -6.24
N PHE A 292 22.97 -4.42 -6.00
CA PHE A 292 21.83 -4.68 -6.88
C PHE A 292 21.06 -3.38 -7.15
N GLY A 293 21.48 -2.60 -8.12
CA GLY A 293 20.92 -1.27 -8.36
C GLY A 293 21.16 -0.34 -7.18
N GLN A 294 20.08 0.06 -6.50
CA GLN A 294 20.16 0.91 -5.31
C GLN A 294 20.34 0.13 -4.00
N TYR A 295 20.36 -1.19 -4.03
CA TYR A 295 20.48 -2.02 -2.84
C TYR A 295 21.86 -2.61 -2.69
N ILE A 296 22.42 -2.55 -1.50
CA ILE A 296 23.69 -3.17 -1.14
C ILE A 296 23.45 -4.31 -0.17
N LEU A 297 23.89 -5.51 -0.54
CA LEU A 297 23.79 -6.72 0.25
C LEU A 297 25.05 -6.96 1.05
N TYR A 298 24.88 -7.16 2.35
CA TYR A 298 25.94 -7.53 3.27
C TYR A 298 25.65 -8.89 3.90
N LYS A 299 26.69 -9.68 4.06
CA LYS A 299 26.65 -10.92 4.83
C LYS A 299 27.01 -10.66 6.28
N VAL A 300 26.28 -11.24 7.20
CA VAL A 300 26.56 -11.19 8.65
C VAL A 300 27.62 -12.22 8.98
N GLU A 301 28.71 -11.80 9.66
CA GLU A 301 29.83 -12.63 10.13
C GLU A 301 29.74 -12.99 11.62
#